data_521d29e7a3da9320ef9ca98e3dbd106e
#
_entry.id   521d29e7a3da9320ef9ca98e3dbd106e
#
_cell.length_a   1.000
_cell.length_b   1.000
_cell.length_c   1.000
_cell.angle_alpha   90.00
_cell.angle_beta   90.00
_cell.angle_gamma   90.00
#
_symmetry.space_group_name_H-M   'P 1'
#
loop_
_entity.id
_entity.type
_entity.pdbx_description
1 polymer ?
#
loop_
_entity_poly.entity_id
_entity_poly.type
_entity_poly.pdbx_seq_one_letter_code
_entity_poly.pdbx_strand_id
1 'polypeptide(L)'
;MTPVAAPADKRFRRAKVSPTRKRRWLPSWWAMGRIGAATIVLGFALYETIGFVLASDVFTVTRITVQGNQRMSRGEVLGLLDGLAGASILMTDLESWRQKLLDSPWVAGASIRRMFPGTLAIVIEERQPIGIGRVKGSLFLIDETGRVIDVFGPNYADLDLPIV
;
A
#
# COMPACT_ATOMS: atom_id res chain seq x y z
N MET A 1 34.03 -30.79 100.40
CA MET A 1 33.96 -31.30 99.02
C MET A 1 32.73 -30.69 98.35
N THR A 2 32.92 -29.65 97.57
CA THR A 2 31.85 -28.94 96.85
C THR A 2 31.68 -29.58 95.49
N PRO A 3 30.49 -29.98 95.09
CA PRO A 3 30.31 -30.54 93.75
C PRO A 3 30.38 -29.44 92.69
N VAL A 4 31.18 -29.63 91.61
CA VAL A 4 31.33 -28.81 90.48
C VAL A 4 30.10 -29.05 89.57
N ALA A 5 29.33 -27.98 89.35
CA ALA A 5 28.19 -28.03 88.44
C ALA A 5 28.65 -28.14 86.99
N ALA A 6 28.13 -29.11 86.26
CA ALA A 6 28.42 -29.31 84.86
C ALA A 6 27.85 -28.12 83.94
N PRO A 7 28.57 -27.69 82.90
CA PRO A 7 28.16 -26.59 82.11
C PRO A 7 26.86 -26.92 81.28
N ALA A 8 25.90 -26.03 81.31
CA ALA A 8 24.66 -26.16 80.58
C ALA A 8 24.93 -26.21 79.08
N ASP A 9 24.57 -27.32 78.46
CA ASP A 9 24.62 -27.56 77.01
C ASP A 9 23.77 -26.56 76.26
N LYS A 10 24.41 -25.61 75.61
CA LYS A 10 23.72 -24.65 74.72
C LYS A 10 23.37 -25.37 73.42
N ARG A 11 22.28 -26.12 73.45
CA ARG A 11 21.72 -26.70 72.21
C ARG A 11 21.42 -25.62 71.24
N PHE A 12 22.05 -25.68 70.06
CA PHE A 12 21.78 -24.87 68.94
C PHE A 12 20.26 -24.90 68.62
N ARG A 13 19.56 -23.81 68.92
CA ARG A 13 18.20 -23.61 68.44
C ARG A 13 18.28 -23.44 66.92
N ARG A 14 17.94 -24.49 66.17
CA ARG A 14 17.72 -24.35 64.70
C ARG A 14 16.71 -23.26 64.53
N ALA A 15 17.11 -22.18 63.87
CA ALA A 15 16.21 -21.14 63.42
C ALA A 15 15.12 -21.79 62.52
N LYS A 16 13.89 -21.73 62.98
CA LYS A 16 12.73 -22.15 62.15
C LYS A 16 12.65 -21.19 61.00
N VAL A 17 13.33 -21.53 59.88
CA VAL A 17 13.17 -20.81 58.61
C VAL A 17 11.77 -21.12 58.13
N SER A 18 10.86 -20.19 58.33
CA SER A 18 9.53 -20.27 57.74
C SER A 18 9.66 -20.34 56.22
N PRO A 19 9.14 -21.38 55.55
CA PRO A 19 9.20 -21.41 54.10
C PRO A 19 8.47 -20.18 53.58
N THR A 20 9.17 -19.30 52.87
CA THR A 20 8.55 -18.20 52.14
C THR A 20 7.62 -18.83 51.14
N ARG A 21 6.34 -18.86 51.47
CA ARG A 21 5.28 -19.35 50.59
C ARG A 21 5.30 -18.44 49.38
N LYS A 22 5.98 -18.86 48.28
CA LYS A 22 5.87 -18.21 46.97
C LYS A 22 4.39 -18.15 46.64
N ARG A 23 3.79 -17.00 46.88
CA ARG A 23 2.41 -16.72 46.53
C ARG A 23 2.32 -16.87 44.98
N ARG A 24 1.91 -18.07 44.54
CA ARG A 24 1.57 -18.29 43.15
C ARG A 24 0.45 -17.29 42.84
N TRP A 25 0.82 -16.25 42.15
CA TRP A 25 -0.12 -15.29 41.54
C TRP A 25 -0.85 -16.07 40.41
N LEU A 26 -1.80 -16.90 40.79
CA LEU A 26 -2.80 -17.37 39.88
C LEU A 26 -3.68 -16.15 39.60
N PRO A 27 -3.74 -15.64 38.35
CA PRO A 27 -4.62 -14.54 38.08
C PRO A 27 -6.03 -14.97 38.45
N SER A 28 -6.66 -14.17 39.30
CA SER A 28 -8.05 -14.41 39.70
C SER A 28 -8.88 -14.51 38.41
N TRP A 29 -9.78 -15.48 38.33
CA TRP A 29 -10.69 -15.65 37.17
C TRP A 29 -11.40 -14.33 36.78
N TRP A 30 -11.65 -13.48 37.76
CA TRP A 30 -12.14 -12.12 37.56
C TRP A 30 -11.13 -11.22 36.82
N ALA A 31 -9.84 -11.37 37.10
CA ALA A 31 -8.80 -10.65 36.37
C ALA A 31 -8.70 -11.13 34.91
N MET A 32 -8.83 -12.43 34.68
CA MET A 32 -8.87 -12.99 33.32
C MET A 32 -10.12 -12.52 32.57
N GLY A 33 -11.29 -12.47 33.21
CA GLY A 33 -12.52 -11.93 32.63
C GLY A 33 -12.38 -10.45 32.24
N ARG A 34 -11.76 -9.63 33.10
CA ARG A 34 -11.50 -8.20 32.82
C ARG A 34 -10.51 -8.02 31.66
N ILE A 35 -9.45 -8.81 31.60
CA ILE A 35 -8.48 -8.79 30.51
C ILE A 35 -9.17 -9.19 29.20
N GLY A 36 -9.97 -10.26 29.21
CA GLY A 36 -10.73 -10.70 28.06
C GLY A 36 -11.71 -9.62 27.55
N ALA A 37 -12.47 -8.99 28.47
CA ALA A 37 -13.37 -7.89 28.12
C ALA A 37 -12.61 -6.69 27.56
N ALA A 38 -11.49 -6.30 28.18
CA ALA A 38 -10.66 -5.20 27.70
C ALA A 38 -10.08 -5.48 26.29
N THR A 39 -9.66 -6.73 26.03
CA THR A 39 -9.16 -7.12 24.69
C THR A 39 -10.27 -7.03 23.62
N ILE A 40 -11.48 -7.46 23.95
CA ILE A 40 -12.63 -7.37 23.03
C ILE A 40 -12.96 -5.90 22.74
N VAL A 41 -13.04 -5.07 23.77
CA VAL A 41 -13.33 -3.62 23.63
C VAL A 41 -12.24 -2.94 22.79
N LEU A 42 -10.97 -3.25 23.06
CA LEU A 42 -9.85 -2.70 22.29
C LEU A 42 -9.89 -3.16 20.82
N GLY A 43 -10.16 -4.45 20.59
CA GLY A 43 -10.31 -5.00 19.25
C GLY A 43 -11.46 -4.34 18.47
N PHE A 44 -12.60 -4.16 19.13
CA PHE A 44 -13.74 -3.46 18.53
C PHE A 44 -13.44 -2.00 18.24
N ALA A 45 -12.83 -1.28 19.19
CA ALA A 45 -12.44 0.11 18.99
C ALA A 45 -11.42 0.27 17.82
N LEU A 46 -10.47 -0.66 17.70
CA LEU A 46 -9.52 -0.68 16.59
C LEU A 46 -10.24 -0.95 15.24
N TYR A 47 -11.16 -1.90 15.22
CA TYR A 47 -11.96 -2.20 14.02
C TYR A 47 -12.76 -0.97 13.54
N GLU A 48 -13.47 -0.30 14.44
CA GLU A 48 -14.24 0.93 14.14
C GLU A 48 -13.31 2.06 13.68
N THR A 49 -12.16 2.22 14.33
CA THR A 49 -11.18 3.26 13.95
C THR A 49 -10.62 3.01 12.55
N ILE A 50 -10.27 1.76 12.22
CA ILE A 50 -9.79 1.40 10.89
C ILE A 50 -10.90 1.64 9.85
N GLY A 51 -12.13 1.22 10.12
CA GLY A 51 -13.29 1.45 9.25
C GLY A 51 -13.51 2.94 8.97
N PHE A 52 -13.47 3.76 10.02
CA PHE A 52 -13.61 5.21 9.91
C PHE A 52 -12.50 5.86 9.07
N VAL A 53 -11.24 5.43 9.26
CA VAL A 53 -10.09 5.94 8.50
C VAL A 53 -10.20 5.54 7.02
N LEU A 54 -10.58 4.29 6.74
CA LEU A 54 -10.71 3.80 5.36
C LEU A 54 -11.89 4.45 4.61
N ALA A 55 -12.96 4.80 5.32
CA ALA A 55 -14.13 5.49 4.78
C ALA A 55 -13.96 7.02 4.74
N SER A 56 -12.86 7.56 5.27
CA SER A 56 -12.62 9.00 5.33
C SER A 56 -12.33 9.57 3.95
N ASP A 57 -12.98 10.69 3.60
CA ASP A 57 -12.74 11.45 2.37
C ASP A 57 -11.29 11.97 2.23
N VAL A 58 -10.53 11.99 3.32
CA VAL A 58 -9.12 12.39 3.33
C VAL A 58 -8.28 11.50 2.40
N PHE A 59 -8.66 10.22 2.27
CA PHE A 59 -7.97 9.25 1.43
C PHE A 59 -8.66 9.00 0.08
N THR A 60 -9.48 9.92 -0.38
CA THR A 60 -10.03 9.88 -1.73
C THR A 60 -9.08 10.54 -2.73
N VAL A 61 -9.05 10.05 -3.96
CA VAL A 61 -8.28 10.63 -5.06
C VAL A 61 -8.92 11.95 -5.47
N THR A 62 -8.34 13.06 -5.00
CA THR A 62 -8.80 14.42 -5.31
C THR A 62 -7.99 15.08 -6.41
N ARG A 63 -6.77 14.61 -6.65
CA ARG A 63 -5.87 15.18 -7.64
C ARG A 63 -5.12 14.09 -8.40
N ILE A 64 -5.08 14.24 -9.71
CA ILE A 64 -4.28 13.40 -10.60
C ILE A 64 -3.31 14.31 -11.35
N THR A 65 -2.01 14.06 -11.18
CA THR A 65 -0.96 14.74 -11.93
C THR A 65 -0.46 13.81 -13.02
N VAL A 66 -0.36 14.32 -14.25
CA VAL A 66 0.14 13.57 -15.40
C VAL A 66 1.42 14.24 -15.89
N GLN A 67 2.44 13.44 -16.14
CA GLN A 67 3.74 13.85 -16.67
C GLN A 67 4.19 12.90 -17.79
N GLY A 68 5.04 13.41 -18.69
CA GLY A 68 5.59 12.63 -19.80
C GLY A 68 4.69 12.60 -21.05
N ASN A 69 3.50 13.20 -20.97
CA ASN A 69 2.63 13.36 -22.13
C ASN A 69 3.14 14.52 -23.01
N GLN A 70 3.39 14.23 -24.28
CA GLN A 70 3.85 15.20 -25.29
C GLN A 70 2.84 15.33 -26.43
N ARG A 71 2.42 14.21 -27.02
CA ARG A 71 1.40 14.13 -28.06
C ARG A 71 0.01 13.86 -27.51
N MET A 72 -0.09 12.99 -26.54
CA MET A 72 -1.35 12.79 -25.83
C MET A 72 -1.66 14.01 -24.97
N SER A 73 -2.86 14.53 -25.10
CA SER A 73 -3.34 15.57 -24.19
C SER A 73 -3.53 15.00 -22.77
N ARG A 74 -3.43 15.86 -21.77
CA ARG A 74 -3.78 15.46 -20.40
C ARG A 74 -5.21 14.92 -20.29
N GLY A 75 -6.14 15.47 -21.08
CA GLY A 75 -7.54 15.05 -21.11
C GLY A 75 -7.70 13.61 -21.61
N GLU A 76 -6.98 13.23 -22.66
CA GLU A 76 -6.97 11.86 -23.18
C GLU A 76 -6.44 10.87 -22.15
N VAL A 77 -5.32 11.20 -21.49
CA VAL A 77 -4.78 10.34 -20.43
C VAL A 77 -5.77 10.18 -19.27
N LEU A 78 -6.42 11.27 -18.86
CA LEU A 78 -7.45 11.22 -17.80
C LEU A 78 -8.71 10.46 -18.26
N GLY A 79 -9.05 10.51 -19.54
CA GLY A 79 -10.16 9.73 -20.12
C GLY A 79 -9.92 8.21 -20.02
N LEU A 80 -8.66 7.75 -20.16
CA LEU A 80 -8.29 6.34 -19.93
C LEU A 80 -8.44 5.92 -18.47
N LEU A 81 -8.46 6.89 -17.55
CA LEU A 81 -8.52 6.71 -16.10
C LEU A 81 -9.87 7.14 -15.54
N ASP A 82 -10.92 7.14 -16.37
CA ASP A 82 -12.26 7.49 -15.92
C ASP A 82 -12.71 6.57 -14.78
N GLY A 83 -13.26 7.18 -13.71
CA GLY A 83 -13.62 6.51 -12.46
C GLY A 83 -12.50 6.40 -11.42
N LEU A 84 -11.26 6.84 -11.72
CA LEU A 84 -10.18 6.86 -10.74
C LEU A 84 -10.31 8.06 -9.78
N ALA A 85 -10.82 9.18 -10.26
CA ALA A 85 -11.12 10.34 -9.42
C ALA A 85 -12.27 10.00 -8.45
N GLY A 86 -12.12 10.34 -7.17
CA GLY A 86 -13.09 10.00 -6.12
C GLY A 86 -12.95 8.59 -5.53
N ALA A 87 -12.12 7.72 -6.13
CA ALA A 87 -11.84 6.40 -5.56
C ALA A 87 -10.96 6.51 -4.31
N SER A 88 -11.01 5.50 -3.44
CA SER A 88 -10.10 5.42 -2.29
C SER A 88 -8.67 5.18 -2.75
N ILE A 89 -7.75 6.09 -2.41
CA ILE A 89 -6.32 5.97 -2.74
C ILE A 89 -5.68 4.74 -2.09
N LEU A 90 -6.23 4.26 -0.96
CA LEU A 90 -5.73 3.09 -0.22
C LEU A 90 -6.16 1.78 -0.87
N MET A 91 -7.43 1.70 -1.32
CA MET A 91 -8.06 0.48 -1.84
C MET A 91 -7.89 0.32 -3.35
N THR A 92 -7.53 1.39 -4.06
CA THR A 92 -7.39 1.37 -5.52
C THR A 92 -6.25 0.45 -5.94
N ASP A 93 -6.54 -0.48 -6.82
CA ASP A 93 -5.52 -1.31 -7.47
C ASP A 93 -4.83 -0.52 -8.58
N LEU A 94 -3.64 0.01 -8.28
CA LEU A 94 -2.87 0.83 -9.23
C LEU A 94 -2.37 0.02 -10.43
N GLU A 95 -2.16 -1.27 -10.26
CA GLU A 95 -1.66 -2.10 -11.36
C GLU A 95 -2.71 -2.29 -12.45
N SER A 96 -3.97 -2.49 -12.08
CA SER A 96 -5.06 -2.55 -13.06
C SER A 96 -5.21 -1.26 -13.86
N TRP A 97 -5.03 -0.11 -13.21
CA TRP A 97 -5.05 1.19 -13.87
C TRP A 97 -3.83 1.44 -14.74
N ARG A 98 -2.66 1.00 -14.28
CA ARG A 98 -1.44 1.02 -15.10
C ARG A 98 -1.63 0.21 -16.38
N GLN A 99 -2.23 -0.97 -16.27
CA GLN A 99 -2.50 -1.80 -17.45
C GLN A 99 -3.44 -1.12 -18.43
N LYS A 100 -4.49 -0.43 -17.96
CA LYS A 100 -5.38 0.36 -18.85
C LYS A 100 -4.62 1.44 -19.63
N LEU A 101 -3.61 2.07 -19.02
CA LEU A 101 -2.76 3.02 -19.74
C LEU A 101 -1.92 2.33 -20.79
N LEU A 102 -1.35 1.16 -20.49
CA LEU A 102 -0.53 0.38 -21.43
C LEU A 102 -1.34 -0.23 -22.58
N ASP A 103 -2.65 -0.40 -22.40
CA ASP A 103 -3.55 -0.84 -23.48
C ASP A 103 -3.72 0.22 -24.57
N SER A 104 -3.42 1.48 -24.26
CA SER A 104 -3.39 2.55 -25.27
C SER A 104 -2.19 2.35 -26.20
N PRO A 105 -2.40 2.35 -27.53
CA PRO A 105 -1.31 2.16 -28.48
C PRO A 105 -0.21 3.23 -28.39
N TRP A 106 -0.55 4.44 -27.92
CA TRP A 106 0.38 5.55 -27.76
C TRP A 106 1.27 5.44 -26.51
N VAL A 107 0.97 4.53 -25.58
CA VAL A 107 1.72 4.40 -24.33
C VAL A 107 2.72 3.25 -24.45
N ALA A 108 4.01 3.58 -24.36
CA ALA A 108 5.11 2.62 -24.28
C ALA A 108 5.33 2.14 -22.85
N GLY A 109 5.23 3.07 -21.90
CA GLY A 109 5.43 2.81 -20.48
C GLY A 109 4.51 3.68 -19.62
N ALA A 110 4.11 3.14 -18.45
CA ALA A 110 3.33 3.89 -17.49
C ALA A 110 3.73 3.53 -16.06
N SER A 111 3.77 4.52 -15.18
CA SER A 111 3.89 4.32 -13.74
C SER A 111 2.89 5.19 -13.00
N ILE A 112 2.31 4.63 -11.93
CA ILE A 112 1.36 5.33 -11.07
C ILE A 112 1.87 5.23 -9.64
N ARG A 113 1.94 6.38 -8.94
CA ARG A 113 2.40 6.47 -7.57
C ARG A 113 1.39 7.19 -6.69
N ARG A 114 1.19 6.67 -5.49
CA ARG A 114 0.40 7.34 -4.46
C ARG A 114 1.21 8.47 -3.82
N MET A 115 0.65 9.65 -3.78
CA MET A 115 1.15 10.79 -3.02
C MET A 115 0.07 11.20 -2.01
N PHE A 116 0.22 10.71 -0.79
CA PHE A 116 -0.75 10.96 0.26
C PHE A 116 -0.94 12.46 0.56
N PRO A 117 -2.14 12.89 1.00
CA PRO A 117 -3.28 12.05 1.33
C PRO A 117 -4.16 11.63 0.13
N GLY A 118 -4.30 12.42 -0.93
CA GLY A 118 -5.31 12.20 -1.98
C GLY A 118 -4.80 12.48 -3.40
N THR A 119 -3.50 12.39 -3.67
CA THR A 119 -2.94 12.65 -5.00
C THR A 119 -2.36 11.38 -5.62
N LEU A 120 -2.64 11.18 -6.91
CA LEU A 120 -1.96 10.19 -7.74
C LEU A 120 -1.03 10.90 -8.73
N ALA A 121 0.23 10.50 -8.74
CA ALA A 121 1.19 10.94 -9.74
C ALA A 121 1.35 9.85 -10.80
N ILE A 122 1.08 10.23 -12.04
CA ILE A 122 1.14 9.38 -13.22
C ILE A 122 2.27 9.90 -14.09
N VAL A 123 3.16 9.01 -14.46
CA VAL A 123 4.20 9.27 -15.45
C VAL A 123 3.99 8.29 -16.59
N ILE A 124 3.80 8.82 -17.79
CA ILE A 124 3.69 8.03 -19.02
C ILE A 124 4.94 8.23 -19.85
N GLU A 125 5.30 7.20 -20.57
CA GLU A 125 6.28 7.23 -21.64
C GLU A 125 5.54 6.99 -22.94
N GLU A 126 5.51 8.00 -23.80
CA GLU A 126 4.82 7.90 -25.08
C GLU A 126 5.65 7.14 -26.10
N ARG A 127 4.98 6.37 -26.93
CA ARG A 127 5.58 5.63 -28.03
C ARG A 127 6.01 6.58 -29.13
N GLN A 128 7.22 6.43 -29.59
CA GLN A 128 7.81 7.25 -30.64
C GLN A 128 7.56 6.58 -32.00
N PRO A 129 6.82 7.21 -32.92
CA PRO A 129 6.71 6.70 -34.28
C PRO A 129 8.03 6.90 -35.03
N ILE A 130 8.52 5.85 -35.68
CA ILE A 130 9.76 5.87 -36.48
C ILE A 130 9.52 5.71 -37.98
N GLY A 131 8.31 5.32 -38.37
CA GLY A 131 8.00 5.10 -39.78
C GLY A 131 6.49 4.96 -40.02
N ILE A 132 6.14 4.93 -41.29
CA ILE A 132 4.79 4.72 -41.79
C ILE A 132 4.75 3.34 -42.46
N GLY A 133 4.05 2.41 -41.82
CA GLY A 133 3.84 1.06 -42.38
C GLY A 133 2.53 0.95 -43.16
N ARG A 134 2.50 0.14 -44.23
CA ARG A 134 1.29 -0.16 -44.95
C ARG A 134 0.72 -1.51 -44.53
N VAL A 135 -0.49 -1.51 -43.97
CA VAL A 135 -1.20 -2.72 -43.56
C VAL A 135 -2.56 -2.75 -44.24
N LYS A 136 -2.84 -3.79 -45.04
CA LYS A 136 -4.12 -3.98 -45.78
C LYS A 136 -4.58 -2.75 -46.58
N GLY A 137 -3.62 -1.99 -47.12
CA GLY A 137 -3.91 -0.81 -47.94
C GLY A 137 -4.06 0.51 -47.17
N SER A 138 -4.08 0.48 -45.85
CA SER A 138 -4.08 1.67 -45.00
C SER A 138 -2.67 1.95 -44.47
N LEU A 139 -2.38 3.23 -44.20
CA LEU A 139 -1.11 3.68 -43.66
C LEU A 139 -1.24 3.85 -42.16
N PHE A 140 -0.23 3.37 -41.40
CA PHE A 140 -0.19 3.40 -39.96
C PHE A 140 1.16 3.92 -39.47
N LEU A 141 1.15 4.63 -38.36
CA LEU A 141 2.35 4.92 -37.60
C LEU A 141 2.85 3.65 -36.89
N ILE A 142 4.13 3.39 -37.00
CA ILE A 142 4.78 2.24 -36.37
C ILE A 142 5.97 2.70 -35.52
N ASP A 143 6.19 1.99 -34.43
CA ASP A 143 7.35 2.20 -33.57
C ASP A 143 8.55 1.32 -33.97
N GLU A 144 9.65 1.44 -33.22
CA GLU A 144 10.89 0.69 -33.41
C GLU A 144 10.70 -0.85 -33.30
N THR A 145 9.64 -1.29 -32.62
CA THR A 145 9.31 -2.72 -32.49
C THR A 145 8.38 -3.23 -33.60
N GLY A 146 7.96 -2.35 -34.53
CA GLY A 146 7.01 -2.66 -35.57
C GLY A 146 5.54 -2.66 -35.09
N ARG A 147 5.28 -2.18 -33.88
CA ARG A 147 3.92 -2.09 -33.34
C ARG A 147 3.19 -0.89 -33.93
N VAL A 148 1.95 -1.10 -34.30
CA VAL A 148 1.07 -0.05 -34.80
C VAL A 148 0.65 0.86 -33.65
N ILE A 149 0.83 2.18 -33.86
CA ILE A 149 0.44 3.22 -32.90
C ILE A 149 -0.92 3.79 -33.28
N ASP A 150 -1.06 4.29 -34.52
CA ASP A 150 -2.28 4.94 -34.97
C ASP A 150 -2.37 4.90 -36.50
N VAL A 151 -3.56 5.24 -37.03
CA VAL A 151 -3.75 5.44 -38.50
C VAL A 151 -3.06 6.73 -38.89
N PHE A 152 -2.16 6.65 -39.87
CA PHE A 152 -1.52 7.85 -40.42
C PHE A 152 -2.56 8.72 -41.16
N GLY A 153 -2.62 9.99 -40.78
CA GLY A 153 -3.56 10.95 -41.32
C GLY A 153 -3.10 12.41 -41.20
N PRO A 154 -3.96 13.37 -41.51
CA PRO A 154 -3.60 14.80 -41.49
C PRO A 154 -3.06 15.32 -40.18
N ASN A 155 -3.45 14.70 -39.06
CA ASN A 155 -2.98 15.06 -37.70
C ASN A 155 -1.50 14.75 -37.46
N TYR A 156 -0.86 14.00 -38.37
CA TYR A 156 0.54 13.57 -38.28
C TYR A 156 1.38 14.06 -39.47
N ALA A 157 0.85 15.06 -40.23
CA ALA A 157 1.55 15.64 -41.38
C ALA A 157 2.84 16.41 -40.98
N ASP A 158 2.98 16.72 -39.71
CA ASP A 158 4.19 17.32 -39.10
C ASP A 158 5.33 16.32 -38.93
N LEU A 159 5.05 15.01 -39.06
CA LEU A 159 6.03 13.96 -38.92
C LEU A 159 6.65 13.63 -40.26
N ASP A 160 7.95 13.95 -40.40
CA ASP A 160 8.76 13.54 -41.55
C ASP A 160 9.28 12.11 -41.32
N LEU A 161 8.43 11.13 -41.64
CA LEU A 161 8.71 9.72 -41.38
C LEU A 161 8.85 8.94 -42.70
N PRO A 162 9.80 8.00 -42.77
CA PRO A 162 9.95 7.12 -43.90
C PRO A 162 8.75 6.16 -44.03
N ILE A 163 8.39 5.83 -45.25
CA ILE A 163 7.43 4.75 -45.53
C ILE A 163 8.22 3.43 -45.61
N VAL A 164 7.80 2.43 -44.83
CA VAL A 164 8.44 1.12 -44.71
C VAL A 164 7.49 0.02 -45.17
#